data_338277a1fe895e60f0df22a4ccaef5f2
#
_entry.id   338277a1fe895e60f0df22a4ccaef5f2
#
_cell.length_a   1.000
_cell.length_b   1.000
_cell.length_c   1.000
_cell.angle_alpha   90.00
_cell.angle_beta   90.00
_cell.angle_gamma   90.00
#
_symmetry.space_group_name_H-M   'P 1'
#
loop_
_entity.id
_entity.type
_entity.pdbx_description
1 polymer ?
#
loop_
_entity_poly.entity_id
_entity_poly.type
_entity_poly.pdbx_seq_one_letter_code
_entity_poly.pdbx_strand_id
1 'polypeptide(L)'
;MKKAILVSTILLGFILSGQAQVNPHAIGLRGGSGNFGIGGEISYQHGFGDANRLELDLGFRGNRGNGNNYSHMSIAGIYHWVWNITSGLNWYVGPGAQLGLWNDKNNSNDDGITLGLGGQIGIEFDFNELGAPLLLGLDTRPMFGFIGGGSGFGYGGAFSLRYTF
;
A
#
# COMPACT_ATOMS: atom_id res chain seq x y z
N MET A 1 22.72 8.21 -23.96
CA MET A 1 23.23 6.90 -23.64
C MET A 1 23.88 6.82 -22.24
N LYS A 2 24.81 7.69 -21.83
CA LYS A 2 25.47 7.64 -20.50
C LYS A 2 24.48 7.73 -19.31
N LYS A 3 23.43 8.55 -19.41
CA LYS A 3 22.40 8.67 -18.35
C LYS A 3 21.51 7.41 -18.21
N ALA A 4 21.23 6.72 -19.32
CA ALA A 4 20.46 5.48 -19.29
C ALA A 4 21.28 4.33 -18.66
N ILE A 5 22.57 4.27 -18.94
CA ILE A 5 23.49 3.29 -18.34
C ILE A 5 23.61 3.52 -16.83
N LEU A 6 23.71 4.78 -16.39
CA LEU A 6 23.77 5.12 -14.96
C LEU A 6 22.50 4.70 -14.23
N VAL A 7 21.33 4.99 -14.80
CA VAL A 7 20.04 4.58 -14.23
C VAL A 7 19.90 3.05 -14.18
N SER A 8 20.32 2.35 -15.25
CA SER A 8 20.31 0.88 -15.28
C SER A 8 21.26 0.28 -14.26
N THR A 9 22.44 0.88 -14.06
CA THR A 9 23.43 0.40 -13.07
C THR A 9 22.94 0.63 -11.64
N ILE A 10 22.28 1.74 -11.38
CA ILE A 10 21.64 2.02 -10.08
C ILE A 10 20.48 1.03 -9.84
N LEU A 11 19.62 0.79 -10.83
CA LEU A 11 18.56 -0.23 -10.73
C LEU A 11 19.12 -1.64 -10.48
N LEU A 12 20.18 -2.04 -11.20
CA LEU A 12 20.83 -3.34 -10.96
C LEU A 12 21.47 -3.42 -9.56
N GLY A 13 22.04 -2.33 -9.06
CA GLY A 13 22.61 -2.27 -7.71
C GLY A 13 21.58 -2.53 -6.61
N PHE A 14 20.33 -2.09 -6.79
CA PHE A 14 19.25 -2.36 -5.85
C PHE A 14 18.76 -3.82 -5.87
N ILE A 15 18.90 -4.52 -6.99
CA ILE A 15 18.50 -5.94 -7.13
C ILE A 15 19.47 -6.88 -6.40
N LEU A 16 20.73 -6.45 -6.21
CA LEU A 16 21.78 -7.23 -5.53
C LEU A 16 21.85 -6.98 -4.02
N SER A 17 21.01 -6.07 -3.48
CA SER A 17 20.84 -5.89 -2.03
C SER A 17 20.25 -7.19 -1.44
N GLY A 18 20.76 -7.63 -0.29
CA GLY A 18 20.34 -8.86 0.35
C GLY A 18 18.81 -8.95 0.49
N GLN A 19 18.27 -10.15 0.36
CA GLN A 19 16.85 -10.37 0.62
C GLN A 19 16.55 -10.04 2.08
N ALA A 20 15.51 -9.24 2.32
CA ALA A 20 15.04 -8.98 3.68
C ALA A 20 14.40 -10.23 4.22
N GLN A 21 14.63 -10.52 5.49
CA GLN A 21 13.85 -11.54 6.18
C GLN A 21 12.48 -10.93 6.50
N VAL A 22 11.45 -11.36 5.76
CA VAL A 22 10.07 -10.90 5.97
C VAL A 22 9.49 -11.59 7.19
N ASN A 23 8.83 -10.81 8.06
CA ASN A 23 8.09 -11.38 9.18
C ASN A 23 6.98 -12.31 8.69
N PRO A 24 6.75 -13.47 9.33
CA PRO A 24 5.72 -14.42 8.91
C PRO A 24 4.32 -13.78 8.86
N HIS A 25 4.02 -12.97 9.85
CA HIS A 25 2.75 -12.26 9.96
C HIS A 25 2.95 -10.86 10.53
N ALA A 26 2.17 -9.90 10.05
CA ALA A 26 2.04 -8.59 10.65
C ALA A 26 0.61 -8.07 10.52
N ILE A 27 0.08 -7.45 11.56
CA ILE A 27 -1.25 -6.84 11.57
C ILE A 27 -1.17 -5.42 12.16
N GLY A 28 -1.94 -4.50 11.61
CA GLY A 28 -1.93 -3.14 12.10
C GLY A 28 -2.84 -2.19 11.37
N LEU A 29 -2.49 -0.91 11.45
CA LEU A 29 -3.24 0.18 10.84
C LEU A 29 -2.38 0.87 9.79
N ARG A 30 -3.03 1.27 8.72
CA ARG A 30 -2.47 2.10 7.66
C ARG A 30 -3.38 3.31 7.48
N GLY A 31 -2.83 4.51 7.56
CA GLY A 31 -3.57 5.75 7.41
C GLY A 31 -2.95 6.61 6.34
N GLY A 32 -3.78 7.24 5.51
CA GLY A 32 -3.25 8.04 4.43
C GLY A 32 -4.31 8.74 3.59
N SER A 33 -3.86 9.30 2.49
CA SER A 33 -4.70 9.95 1.49
C SER A 33 -4.67 9.20 0.17
N GLY A 34 -5.70 9.35 -0.63
CA GLY A 34 -5.82 8.76 -1.96
C GLY A 34 -6.97 9.40 -2.72
N ASN A 35 -7.37 8.81 -3.86
CA ASN A 35 -8.42 9.34 -4.73
C ASN A 35 -9.77 9.57 -4.02
N PHE A 36 -10.06 8.82 -2.98
CA PHE A 36 -11.29 8.92 -2.19
C PHE A 36 -11.06 9.65 -0.85
N GLY A 37 -10.11 10.58 -0.78
CA GLY A 37 -9.83 11.41 0.38
C GLY A 37 -8.92 10.73 1.42
N ILE A 38 -9.00 11.25 2.65
CA ILE A 38 -8.24 10.75 3.79
C ILE A 38 -9.02 9.60 4.44
N GLY A 39 -8.30 8.56 4.86
CA GLY A 39 -8.92 7.43 5.55
C GLY A 39 -7.92 6.51 6.21
N GLY A 40 -8.47 5.47 6.84
CA GLY A 40 -7.71 4.42 7.50
C GLY A 40 -7.99 3.06 6.90
N GLU A 41 -7.03 2.17 7.04
CA GLU A 41 -7.11 0.79 6.59
C GLU A 41 -6.63 -0.12 7.73
N ILE A 42 -7.30 -1.25 7.92
CA ILE A 42 -6.77 -2.37 8.69
C ILE A 42 -5.91 -3.16 7.71
N SER A 43 -4.67 -3.39 8.08
CA SER A 43 -3.66 -4.00 7.21
C SER A 43 -3.16 -5.29 7.82
N TYR A 44 -3.13 -6.35 7.02
CA TYR A 44 -2.55 -7.63 7.39
C TYR A 44 -1.54 -8.05 6.33
N GLN A 45 -0.37 -8.53 6.80
CA GLN A 45 0.68 -9.05 5.93
C GLN A 45 0.94 -10.52 6.24
N HIS A 46 1.11 -11.30 5.19
CA HIS A 46 1.51 -12.70 5.24
C HIS A 46 2.78 -12.91 4.42
N GLY A 47 3.84 -13.37 5.08
CA GLY A 47 5.13 -13.67 4.46
C GLY A 47 5.11 -14.98 3.68
N PHE A 48 5.69 -14.97 2.49
CA PHE A 48 5.92 -16.16 1.67
C PHE A 48 7.43 -16.35 1.50
N GLY A 49 8.03 -17.12 2.38
CA GLY A 49 9.50 -17.29 2.40
C GLY A 49 10.22 -16.04 2.90
N ASP A 50 11.44 -15.83 2.42
CA ASP A 50 12.35 -14.85 3.04
C ASP A 50 12.15 -13.41 2.54
N ALA A 51 11.67 -13.22 1.31
CA ALA A 51 11.69 -11.91 0.64
C ALA A 51 10.36 -11.46 0.03
N ASN A 52 9.29 -12.23 0.19
CA ASN A 52 8.01 -11.96 -0.45
C ASN A 52 6.89 -11.97 0.58
N ARG A 53 5.87 -11.13 0.36
CA ARG A 53 4.67 -11.13 1.20
C ARG A 53 3.44 -10.68 0.43
N LEU A 54 2.28 -11.06 0.92
CA LEU A 54 0.98 -10.54 0.53
C LEU A 54 0.50 -9.56 1.60
N GLU A 55 0.13 -8.36 1.21
CA GLU A 55 -0.59 -7.40 2.05
C GLU A 55 -2.05 -7.40 1.66
N LEU A 56 -2.92 -7.50 2.67
CA LEU A 56 -4.37 -7.40 2.54
C LEU A 56 -4.85 -6.23 3.41
N ASP A 57 -5.53 -5.27 2.79
CA ASP A 57 -6.01 -4.08 3.46
C ASP A 57 -7.52 -3.97 3.34
N LEU A 58 -8.19 -3.67 4.46
CA LEU A 58 -9.59 -3.29 4.52
C LEU A 58 -9.66 -1.81 4.85
N GLY A 59 -10.08 -1.02 3.86
CA GLY A 59 -10.05 0.43 3.92
C GLY A 59 -11.41 1.06 4.11
N PHE A 60 -11.41 2.16 4.87
CA PHE A 60 -12.57 3.03 5.08
C PHE A 60 -12.17 4.48 4.84
N ARG A 61 -12.84 5.14 3.91
CA ARG A 61 -12.62 6.54 3.56
C ARG A 61 -13.96 7.24 3.45
N GLY A 62 -13.96 8.51 3.78
CA GLY A 62 -15.16 9.32 3.66
C GLY A 62 -14.82 10.79 3.75
N ASN A 63 -15.70 11.61 3.17
CA ASN A 63 -15.68 13.05 3.36
C ASN A 63 -17.05 13.50 3.88
N ARG A 64 -17.03 14.28 4.93
CA ARG A 64 -18.24 14.84 5.56
C ARG A 64 -18.06 16.34 5.71
N GLY A 65 -18.49 17.10 4.71
CA GLY A 65 -18.40 18.57 4.72
C GLY A 65 -18.58 19.19 3.34
N ASN A 66 -18.92 20.48 3.28
CA ASN A 66 -19.12 21.27 2.07
C ASN A 66 -20.05 20.66 1.01
N GLY A 67 -21.13 19.99 1.43
CA GLY A 67 -22.09 19.40 0.50
C GLY A 67 -21.73 18.03 -0.06
N ASN A 68 -20.51 17.54 0.17
CA ASN A 68 -20.10 16.19 -0.23
C ASN A 68 -20.15 15.25 0.98
N ASN A 69 -21.04 14.27 0.93
CA ASN A 69 -21.21 13.28 1.98
C ASN A 69 -21.12 11.88 1.37
N TYR A 70 -19.90 11.44 1.07
CA TYR A 70 -19.66 10.11 0.53
C TYR A 70 -18.88 9.23 1.49
N SER A 71 -19.09 7.93 1.37
CA SER A 71 -18.32 6.89 2.05
C SER A 71 -17.80 5.88 1.02
N HIS A 72 -16.57 5.45 1.22
CA HIS A 72 -15.90 4.45 0.40
C HIS A 72 -15.30 3.36 1.31
N MET A 73 -15.70 2.13 1.07
CA MET A 73 -15.12 0.94 1.68
C MET A 73 -14.36 0.18 0.61
N SER A 74 -13.17 -0.32 0.92
CA SER A 74 -12.35 -1.03 -0.05
C SER A 74 -11.61 -2.20 0.57
N ILE A 75 -11.36 -3.21 -0.26
CA ILE A 75 -10.41 -4.28 0.02
C ILE A 75 -9.31 -4.22 -1.04
N ALA A 76 -8.06 -4.30 -0.61
CA ALA A 76 -6.91 -4.32 -1.50
C ALA A 76 -6.03 -5.54 -1.19
N GLY A 77 -5.46 -6.12 -2.24
CA GLY A 77 -4.45 -7.17 -2.15
C GLY A 77 -3.22 -6.77 -2.94
N ILE A 78 -2.07 -6.74 -2.30
CA ILE A 78 -0.81 -6.33 -2.92
C ILE A 78 0.26 -7.37 -2.61
N TYR A 79 0.92 -7.87 -3.66
CA TYR A 79 2.08 -8.73 -3.52
C TYR A 79 3.34 -7.88 -3.49
N HIS A 80 4.21 -8.06 -2.49
CA HIS A 80 5.45 -7.32 -2.35
C HIS A 80 6.66 -8.22 -2.52
N TRP A 81 7.64 -7.70 -3.25
CA TRP A 81 9.03 -8.07 -3.12
C TRP A 81 9.68 -7.10 -2.15
N VAL A 82 10.47 -7.63 -1.21
CA VAL A 82 11.09 -6.85 -0.13
C VAL A 82 12.60 -7.02 -0.19
N TRP A 83 13.33 -5.91 -0.10
CA TRP A 83 14.79 -5.90 -0.07
C TRP A 83 15.29 -5.11 1.13
N ASN A 84 16.34 -5.62 1.73
CA ASN A 84 17.01 -4.94 2.83
C ASN A 84 17.93 -3.84 2.30
N ILE A 85 17.87 -2.64 2.88
CA ILE A 85 18.80 -1.54 2.62
C ILE A 85 19.91 -1.55 3.64
N THR A 86 19.56 -1.67 4.91
CA THR A 86 20.45 -1.76 6.07
C THR A 86 19.65 -2.32 7.24
N SER A 87 20.33 -2.57 8.38
CA SER A 87 19.73 -3.16 9.58
C SER A 87 18.35 -2.56 9.91
N GLY A 88 17.32 -3.38 9.84
CA GLY A 88 15.93 -2.99 10.08
C GLY A 88 15.26 -2.15 8.98
N LEU A 89 16.01 -1.50 8.09
CA LEU A 89 15.44 -0.67 7.02
C LEU A 89 15.30 -1.46 5.73
N ASN A 90 14.07 -1.61 5.27
CA ASN A 90 13.72 -2.31 4.03
C ASN A 90 13.00 -1.36 3.07
N TRP A 91 13.04 -1.70 1.79
CA TRP A 91 12.14 -1.15 0.80
C TRP A 91 11.37 -2.27 0.13
N TYR A 92 10.22 -1.96 -0.42
CA TYR A 92 9.39 -2.94 -1.09
C TYR A 92 8.66 -2.32 -2.27
N VAL A 93 8.34 -3.17 -3.23
CA VAL A 93 7.51 -2.81 -4.38
C VAL A 93 6.73 -4.03 -4.83
N GLY A 94 5.56 -3.81 -5.40
CA GLY A 94 4.83 -4.91 -6.01
C GLY A 94 3.50 -4.52 -6.63
N PRO A 95 2.91 -5.42 -7.44
CA PRO A 95 1.62 -5.24 -8.07
C PRO A 95 0.49 -5.50 -7.07
N GLY A 96 -0.66 -4.89 -7.34
CA GLY A 96 -1.85 -5.08 -6.54
C GLY A 96 -3.14 -4.75 -7.26
N ALA A 97 -4.23 -5.17 -6.62
CA ALA A 97 -5.59 -4.89 -7.05
C ALA A 97 -6.40 -4.37 -5.88
N GLN A 98 -7.38 -3.54 -6.18
CA GLN A 98 -8.31 -2.99 -5.19
C GLN A 98 -9.73 -3.08 -5.72
N LEU A 99 -10.62 -3.56 -4.87
CA LEU A 99 -12.07 -3.54 -5.06
C LEU A 99 -12.68 -2.63 -4.01
N GLY A 100 -13.61 -1.77 -4.38
CA GLY A 100 -14.27 -0.88 -3.44
C GLY A 100 -15.75 -0.71 -3.74
N LEU A 101 -16.46 -0.27 -2.71
CA LEU A 101 -17.85 0.15 -2.75
C LEU A 101 -17.89 1.61 -2.34
N TRP A 102 -18.52 2.43 -3.13
CA TRP A 102 -18.74 3.83 -2.77
C TRP A 102 -20.22 4.16 -2.76
N ASN A 103 -20.61 5.05 -1.86
CA ASN A 103 -21.96 5.49 -1.67
C ASN A 103 -21.97 7.00 -1.49
N ASP A 104 -22.76 7.70 -2.30
CA ASP A 104 -23.03 9.13 -2.14
C ASP A 104 -24.37 9.32 -1.44
N LYS A 105 -24.35 9.76 -0.19
CA LYS A 105 -25.55 9.99 0.61
C LYS A 105 -26.41 11.16 0.13
N ASN A 106 -25.89 12.02 -0.74
CA ASN A 106 -26.64 13.14 -1.31
C ASN A 106 -27.39 12.74 -2.58
N ASN A 107 -27.00 11.64 -3.23
CA ASN A 107 -27.61 11.14 -4.45
C ASN A 107 -27.60 9.61 -4.45
N SER A 108 -28.65 9.01 -3.92
CA SER A 108 -28.79 7.55 -3.80
C SER A 108 -28.80 6.77 -5.13
N ASN A 109 -28.74 7.46 -6.27
CA ASN A 109 -28.59 6.84 -7.58
C ASN A 109 -27.10 6.72 -8.03
N ASP A 110 -26.17 7.21 -7.22
CA ASP A 110 -24.74 7.27 -7.53
C ASP A 110 -23.90 6.29 -6.68
N ASP A 111 -24.49 5.19 -6.25
CA ASP A 111 -23.76 4.10 -5.61
C ASP A 111 -23.05 3.26 -6.66
N GLY A 112 -21.83 2.81 -6.35
CA GLY A 112 -21.06 2.06 -7.33
C GLY A 112 -19.97 1.18 -6.77
N ILE A 113 -19.53 0.29 -7.65
CA ILE A 113 -18.35 -0.56 -7.43
C ILE A 113 -17.16 0.11 -8.10
N THR A 114 -16.02 0.11 -7.44
CA THR A 114 -14.74 0.54 -8.01
C THR A 114 -13.81 -0.65 -8.13
N LEU A 115 -13.13 -0.75 -9.25
CA LEU A 115 -12.09 -1.76 -9.47
C LEU A 115 -10.84 -1.06 -9.97
N GLY A 116 -9.69 -1.33 -9.35
CA GLY A 116 -8.41 -0.77 -9.69
C GLY A 116 -7.31 -1.83 -9.75
N LEU A 117 -6.38 -1.63 -10.66
CA LEU A 117 -5.12 -2.36 -10.74
C LEU A 117 -3.96 -1.38 -10.65
N GLY A 118 -2.88 -1.81 -10.02
CA GLY A 118 -1.72 -0.94 -9.86
C GLY A 118 -0.62 -1.61 -9.06
N GLY A 119 -0.02 -0.86 -8.16
CA GLY A 119 1.02 -1.37 -7.29
C GLY A 119 1.21 -0.53 -6.06
N GLN A 120 2.18 -0.92 -5.27
CA GLN A 120 2.62 -0.20 -4.09
C GLN A 120 4.14 -0.17 -4.06
N ILE A 121 4.70 0.95 -3.64
CA ILE A 121 6.13 1.08 -3.36
C ILE A 121 6.28 1.81 -2.04
N GLY A 122 7.19 1.34 -1.19
CA GLY A 122 7.40 1.94 0.11
C GLY A 122 8.73 1.57 0.74
N ILE A 123 8.95 2.18 1.87
CA ILE A 123 10.03 1.87 2.81
C ILE A 123 9.42 1.48 4.14
N GLU A 124 10.11 0.64 4.89
CA GLU A 124 9.68 0.24 6.22
C GLU A 124 10.87 0.03 7.13
N PHE A 125 10.64 0.27 8.41
CA PHE A 125 11.60 -0.03 9.46
C PHE A 125 11.07 -1.14 10.35
N ASP A 126 11.81 -2.23 10.43
CA ASP A 126 11.55 -3.39 11.27
C ASP A 126 12.26 -3.24 12.61
N PHE A 127 11.48 -3.05 13.67
CA PHE A 127 11.98 -2.89 15.03
C PHE A 127 12.30 -4.23 15.72
N ASN A 128 12.04 -5.39 15.08
CA ASN A 128 12.36 -6.70 15.65
C ASN A 128 13.85 -6.83 15.95
N GLU A 129 14.71 -6.22 15.13
CA GLU A 129 16.15 -6.18 15.39
C GLU A 129 16.51 -5.40 16.67
N LEU A 130 15.64 -4.50 17.11
CA LEU A 130 15.77 -3.75 18.36
C LEU A 130 14.98 -4.37 19.53
N GLY A 131 14.38 -5.56 19.31
CA GLY A 131 13.62 -6.31 20.30
C GLY A 131 12.17 -5.86 20.46
N ALA A 132 11.64 -5.02 19.56
CA ALA A 132 10.25 -4.61 19.58
C ALA A 132 9.51 -5.20 18.37
N PRO A 133 8.39 -5.94 18.55
CA PRO A 133 7.67 -6.60 17.46
C PRO A 133 6.79 -5.61 16.68
N LEU A 134 7.43 -4.60 16.08
CA LEU A 134 6.78 -3.51 15.38
C LEU A 134 7.40 -3.30 14.00
N LEU A 135 6.55 -2.97 13.04
CA LEU A 135 6.91 -2.61 11.68
C LEU A 135 6.29 -1.25 11.35
N LEU A 136 7.12 -0.28 11.01
CA LEU A 136 6.74 1.08 10.65
C LEU A 136 6.93 1.27 9.16
N GLY A 137 5.91 1.71 8.42
CA GLY A 137 6.00 1.85 6.97
C GLY A 137 5.53 3.21 6.47
N LEU A 138 6.12 3.63 5.36
CA LEU A 138 5.71 4.77 4.55
C LEU A 138 5.66 4.32 3.09
N ASP A 139 4.53 4.51 2.43
CA ASP A 139 4.32 4.02 1.07
C ASP A 139 3.47 4.93 0.22
N THR A 140 3.50 4.66 -1.09
CA THR A 140 2.55 5.19 -2.06
C THR A 140 1.98 4.05 -2.90
N ARG A 141 0.68 4.18 -3.21
CA ARG A 141 -0.09 3.17 -3.94
C ARG A 141 -0.71 3.79 -5.19
N PRO A 142 0.04 3.86 -6.32
CA PRO A 142 -0.53 4.23 -7.60
C PRO A 142 -1.47 3.14 -8.10
N MET A 143 -2.71 3.52 -8.44
CA MET A 143 -3.75 2.64 -8.95
C MET A 143 -4.40 3.25 -10.18
N PHE A 144 -4.75 2.41 -11.15
CA PHE A 144 -5.57 2.78 -12.29
C PHE A 144 -6.95 2.15 -12.11
N GLY A 145 -7.97 3.00 -11.95
CA GLY A 145 -9.36 2.59 -11.81
C GLY A 145 -10.01 2.37 -13.17
N PHE A 146 -10.71 1.25 -13.31
CA PHE A 146 -11.38 0.86 -14.56
C PHE A 146 -12.90 1.09 -14.49
N ILE A 147 -13.49 1.02 -13.31
CA ILE A 147 -14.93 1.05 -13.08
C ILE A 147 -15.24 2.00 -11.93
N GLY A 148 -16.35 2.74 -12.05
CA GLY A 148 -16.91 3.57 -11.00
C GLY A 148 -16.40 5.01 -10.98
N GLY A 149 -16.80 5.77 -9.97
CA GLY A 149 -16.46 7.19 -9.79
C GLY A 149 -14.98 7.51 -9.59
N GLY A 150 -14.12 6.50 -9.47
CA GLY A 150 -12.66 6.62 -9.38
C GLY A 150 -11.92 6.12 -10.62
N SER A 151 -12.58 6.13 -11.80
CA SER A 151 -11.91 5.74 -13.04
C SER A 151 -10.79 6.72 -13.39
N GLY A 152 -9.65 6.16 -13.84
CA GLY A 152 -8.45 6.92 -14.17
C GLY A 152 -7.29 6.63 -13.21
N PHE A 153 -6.20 7.38 -13.41
CA PHE A 153 -5.01 7.22 -12.58
C PHE A 153 -5.16 7.95 -11.26
N GLY A 154 -4.87 7.23 -10.19
CA GLY A 154 -4.82 7.76 -8.86
C GLY A 154 -3.58 7.33 -8.10
N TYR A 155 -3.19 8.17 -7.14
CA TYR A 155 -2.11 7.84 -6.23
C TYR A 155 -2.46 8.31 -4.83
N GLY A 156 -1.86 7.68 -3.83
CA GLY A 156 -2.02 8.07 -2.44
C GLY A 156 -0.77 7.72 -1.66
N GLY A 157 -0.50 8.50 -0.62
CA GLY A 157 0.54 8.22 0.34
C GLY A 157 -0.04 7.78 1.66
N ALA A 158 0.60 6.84 2.34
CA ALA A 158 0.17 6.36 3.63
C ALA A 158 1.34 6.02 4.55
N PHE A 159 1.03 6.15 5.83
CA PHE A 159 1.85 5.70 6.93
C PHE A 159 1.20 4.48 7.59
N SER A 160 2.00 3.51 7.99
CA SER A 160 1.50 2.29 8.63
C SER A 160 2.29 1.92 9.86
N LEU A 161 1.58 1.35 10.84
CA LEU A 161 2.15 0.75 12.02
C LEU A 161 1.53 -0.64 12.19
N ARG A 162 2.37 -1.67 12.26
CA ARG A 162 1.97 -3.07 12.37
C ARG A 162 2.70 -3.76 13.52
N TYR A 163 2.02 -4.68 14.15
CA TYR A 163 2.57 -5.65 15.10
C TYR A 163 2.95 -6.92 14.34
N THR A 164 4.15 -7.45 14.57
CA THR A 164 4.69 -8.66 13.94
C THR A 164 4.59 -9.86 14.88
N PHE A 165 4.29 -11.06 14.34
CA PHE A 165 4.15 -12.32 15.12
C PHE A 165 4.37 -13.57 14.28
#